data_b52f1206a8ec866e26c3baed44d2fae4
#
_entry.id   b52f1206a8ec866e26c3baed44d2fae4
#
_cell.length_a   1.000
_cell.length_b   1.000
_cell.length_c   1.000
_cell.angle_alpha   90.00
_cell.angle_beta   90.00
_cell.angle_gamma   90.00
#
_symmetry.space_group_name_H-M   'P 1'
#
loop_
_entity.id
_entity.type
_entity.pdbx_description
1 polymer ?
#
loop_
_entity_poly.entity_id
_entity_poly.type
_entity_poly.pdbx_seq_one_letter_code
_entity_poly.pdbx_strand_id
1 'polypeptide(L)'
;MKCANCYLGDMLNNKKFEDVDVSKYEKAISKINERCDIRFIGAEPTMNPKLFELVQIARRSGHRPSLLTNGLKLRNENYVKKLKESGINMLGLSMNGGLDDDLYQLMDNGKYAKQKMLALENCFKYKILPHVNVIVIPENVKAIAPLVNHIEYLREKYSFKKYPVMVRFKSVGQVGNYMKTKTYSLHEMIDILDKELGGLNDISFKVNGYEEKNTCVFKLNNGLLGKITDWTLDDDGIPDSGSKRRGILTDKYKIEPFFEYYSNIEETLWK
;
A
#
# COMPACT_ATOMS: atom_id res chain seq x y z
N MET A 1 2.16 12.13 -9.47
CA MET A 1 3.26 11.21 -9.85
C MET A 1 2.78 10.37 -11.04
N LYS A 2 3.64 10.08 -12.00
CA LYS A 2 3.38 9.13 -13.10
C LYS A 2 4.35 7.97 -12.89
N CYS A 3 4.04 7.10 -11.92
CA CYS A 3 4.92 5.98 -11.57
C CYS A 3 5.05 4.99 -12.74
N ALA A 4 6.26 4.46 -12.94
CA ALA A 4 6.54 3.48 -13.99
C ALA A 4 5.78 2.17 -13.77
N ASN A 5 5.46 1.84 -12.50
CA ASN A 5 4.65 0.69 -12.12
C ASN A 5 3.33 1.16 -11.48
N CYS A 6 2.39 1.58 -12.31
CA CYS A 6 1.08 2.07 -11.85
C CYS A 6 -0.04 1.12 -12.30
N TYR A 7 -0.68 0.42 -11.36
CA TYR A 7 -1.77 -0.53 -11.67
C TYR A 7 -2.99 0.12 -12.31
N LEU A 8 -3.16 1.44 -12.20
CA LEU A 8 -4.23 2.18 -12.88
C LEU A 8 -3.88 2.54 -14.33
N GLY A 9 -2.60 2.49 -14.70
CA GLY A 9 -2.14 2.71 -16.06
C GLY A 9 -2.77 3.91 -16.75
N ASP A 10 -3.22 3.70 -17.98
CA ASP A 10 -3.86 4.73 -18.81
C ASP A 10 -5.25 5.17 -18.33
N MET A 11 -5.86 4.43 -17.40
CA MET A 11 -7.14 4.85 -16.79
C MET A 11 -7.06 6.25 -16.20
N LEU A 12 -5.89 6.62 -15.63
CA LEU A 12 -5.67 7.96 -15.07
C LEU A 12 -5.69 9.06 -16.13
N ASN A 13 -5.37 8.73 -17.38
CA ASN A 13 -5.32 9.69 -18.48
C ASN A 13 -6.66 9.78 -19.24
N ASN A 14 -7.39 8.68 -19.30
CA ASN A 14 -8.53 8.52 -20.19
C ASN A 14 -9.89 8.66 -19.49
N LYS A 15 -9.95 8.54 -18.16
CA LYS A 15 -11.20 8.65 -17.41
C LYS A 15 -11.31 10.01 -16.72
N LYS A 16 -12.37 10.75 -17.00
CA LYS A 16 -12.77 11.87 -16.14
C LYS A 16 -13.40 11.28 -14.88
N PHE A 17 -12.70 11.45 -13.77
CA PHE A 17 -13.24 11.06 -12.47
C PHE A 17 -14.20 12.15 -11.99
N GLU A 18 -15.42 11.75 -11.68
CA GLU A 18 -16.38 12.63 -11.01
C GLU A 18 -15.96 12.83 -9.54
N ASP A 19 -16.34 13.97 -8.99
CA ASP A 19 -16.17 14.22 -7.57
C ASP A 19 -17.00 13.23 -6.74
N VAL A 20 -16.43 12.72 -5.66
CA VAL A 20 -17.13 11.81 -4.76
C VAL A 20 -18.40 12.48 -4.20
N ASP A 21 -19.53 11.84 -4.39
CA ASP A 21 -20.78 12.18 -3.72
C ASP A 21 -20.76 11.60 -2.30
N VAL A 22 -20.60 12.48 -1.33
CA VAL A 22 -20.47 12.11 0.08
C VAL A 22 -21.71 11.40 0.59
N SER A 23 -22.92 11.84 0.18
CA SER A 23 -24.18 11.24 0.61
C SER A 23 -24.35 9.81 0.10
N LYS A 24 -23.98 9.57 -1.17
CA LYS A 24 -23.99 8.21 -1.73
C LYS A 24 -22.96 7.31 -1.06
N TYR A 25 -21.76 7.86 -0.77
CA TYR A 25 -20.74 7.13 -0.03
C TYR A 25 -21.24 6.74 1.35
N GLU A 26 -21.78 7.66 2.13
CA GLU A 26 -22.33 7.41 3.47
C GLU A 26 -23.44 6.34 3.42
N LYS A 27 -24.36 6.45 2.47
CA LYS A 27 -25.42 5.45 2.25
C LYS A 27 -24.87 4.07 1.87
N ALA A 28 -23.77 4.00 1.11
CA ALA A 28 -23.17 2.73 0.74
C ALA A 28 -22.46 2.08 1.95
N ILE A 29 -21.71 2.88 2.72
CA ILE A 29 -20.98 2.39 3.90
C ILE A 29 -21.93 1.97 5.01
N SER A 30 -23.05 2.67 5.23
CA SER A 30 -24.03 2.32 6.25
C SER A 30 -24.74 0.97 6.03
N LYS A 31 -24.67 0.42 4.82
CA LYS A 31 -25.21 -0.91 4.49
C LYS A 31 -24.27 -2.07 4.88
N ILE A 32 -23.04 -1.77 5.27
CA ILE A 32 -22.09 -2.78 5.70
C ILE A 32 -22.34 -3.06 7.17
N ASN A 33 -22.95 -4.19 7.46
CA ASN A 33 -23.36 -4.56 8.83
C ASN A 33 -22.20 -5.04 9.70
N GLU A 34 -21.09 -5.51 9.10
CA GLU A 34 -19.94 -5.98 9.83
C GLU A 34 -18.84 -4.91 9.90
N ARG A 35 -18.14 -4.87 11.03
CA ARG A 35 -16.97 -4.01 11.16
C ARG A 35 -15.87 -4.46 10.19
N CYS A 36 -15.45 -3.59 9.29
CA CYS A 36 -14.40 -3.88 8.32
C CYS A 36 -13.32 -2.80 8.26
N ASP A 37 -12.22 -3.12 7.58
CA ASP A 37 -11.16 -2.19 7.24
C ASP A 37 -11.51 -1.50 5.91
N ILE A 38 -11.78 -0.19 5.97
CA ILE A 38 -12.03 0.63 4.76
C ILE A 38 -10.71 1.28 4.36
N ARG A 39 -10.17 0.86 3.23
CA ARG A 39 -8.92 1.40 2.71
C ARG A 39 -9.20 2.35 1.55
N PHE A 40 -8.85 3.62 1.74
CA PHE A 40 -8.86 4.59 0.67
C PHE A 40 -7.66 4.34 -0.25
N ILE A 41 -7.94 4.03 -1.50
CA ILE A 41 -6.95 3.75 -2.55
C ILE A 41 -7.33 4.54 -3.81
N GLY A 42 -6.57 4.42 -4.85
CA GLY A 42 -6.81 5.03 -6.16
C GLY A 42 -5.55 5.68 -6.69
N ALA A 43 -5.68 6.80 -7.40
CA ALA A 43 -4.54 7.54 -7.91
C ALA A 43 -3.66 8.06 -6.75
N GLU A 44 -4.21 8.97 -5.95
CA GLU A 44 -3.61 9.46 -4.70
C GLU A 44 -4.73 9.99 -3.78
N PRO A 45 -5.12 9.25 -2.75
CA PRO A 45 -6.25 9.64 -1.89
C PRO A 45 -6.07 10.98 -1.20
N THR A 46 -4.82 11.36 -0.88
CA THR A 46 -4.55 12.62 -0.20
C THR A 46 -4.84 13.85 -1.08
N MET A 47 -5.01 13.67 -2.39
CA MET A 47 -5.41 14.74 -3.31
C MET A 47 -6.93 15.01 -3.30
N ASN A 48 -7.73 14.07 -2.77
CA ASN A 48 -9.17 14.27 -2.69
C ASN A 48 -9.50 15.29 -1.58
N PRO A 49 -10.15 16.41 -1.89
CA PRO A 49 -10.48 17.44 -0.90
C PRO A 49 -11.46 16.95 0.17
N LYS A 50 -12.27 15.94 -0.14
CA LYS A 50 -13.27 15.35 0.77
C LYS A 50 -12.71 14.20 1.62
N LEU A 51 -11.41 13.86 1.50
CA LEU A 51 -10.83 12.70 2.19
C LEU A 51 -11.13 12.67 3.69
N PHE A 52 -10.95 13.80 4.38
CA PHE A 52 -11.16 13.85 5.84
C PHE A 52 -12.62 13.56 6.21
N GLU A 53 -13.56 14.06 5.45
CA GLU A 53 -14.98 13.82 5.64
C GLU A 53 -15.33 12.34 5.40
N LEU A 54 -14.84 11.75 4.31
CA LEU A 54 -15.03 10.32 3.99
C LEU A 54 -14.45 9.42 5.09
N VAL A 55 -13.28 9.76 5.61
CA VAL A 55 -12.65 9.05 6.74
C VAL A 55 -13.52 9.12 8.00
N GLN A 56 -14.05 10.30 8.32
CA GLN A 56 -14.93 10.49 9.47
C GLN A 56 -16.23 9.70 9.33
N ILE A 57 -16.83 9.65 8.13
CA ILE A 57 -18.02 8.84 7.86
C ILE A 57 -17.71 7.36 8.10
N ALA A 58 -16.64 6.82 7.53
CA ALA A 58 -16.25 5.43 7.74
C ALA A 58 -16.09 5.11 9.24
N ARG A 59 -15.46 6.02 10.00
CA ARG A 59 -15.27 5.86 11.44
C ARG A 59 -16.59 5.89 12.21
N ARG A 60 -17.48 6.87 11.92
CA ARG A 60 -18.79 6.96 12.57
C ARG A 60 -19.67 5.75 12.30
N SER A 61 -19.52 5.14 11.11
CA SER A 61 -20.19 3.88 10.74
C SER A 61 -19.57 2.63 11.40
N GLY A 62 -18.63 2.79 12.32
CA GLY A 62 -18.04 1.67 13.08
C GLY A 62 -16.86 0.96 12.40
N HIS A 63 -16.43 1.43 11.23
CA HIS A 63 -15.34 0.82 10.48
C HIS A 63 -13.96 1.37 10.87
N ARG A 64 -12.90 0.72 10.39
CA ARG A 64 -11.51 1.13 10.59
C ARG A 64 -10.95 1.74 9.30
N PRO A 65 -10.93 3.08 9.17
CA PRO A 65 -10.39 3.72 7.98
C PRO A 65 -8.87 3.66 7.95
N SER A 66 -8.33 3.40 6.77
CA SER A 66 -6.91 3.45 6.44
C SER A 66 -6.72 3.98 5.03
N LEU A 67 -5.51 4.34 4.64
CA LEU A 67 -5.22 4.75 3.26
C LEU A 67 -3.92 4.14 2.74
N LEU A 68 -3.82 4.04 1.41
CA LEU A 68 -2.58 3.77 0.71
C LEU A 68 -2.19 5.03 -0.06
N THR A 69 -1.00 5.55 0.20
CA THR A 69 -0.58 6.86 -0.32
C THR A 69 0.87 6.85 -0.80
N ASN A 70 1.18 7.71 -1.76
CA ASN A 70 2.55 8.02 -2.14
C ASN A 70 3.31 8.84 -1.07
N GLY A 71 2.61 9.41 -0.09
CA GLY A 71 3.17 10.12 1.06
C GLY A 71 3.55 11.58 0.83
N LEU A 72 3.51 12.11 -0.39
CA LEU A 72 4.04 13.44 -0.66
C LEU A 72 3.35 14.57 0.13
N LYS A 73 2.06 14.46 0.40
CA LYS A 73 1.36 15.42 1.27
C LYS A 73 1.67 15.25 2.76
N LEU A 74 2.11 14.05 3.16
CA LEU A 74 2.43 13.76 4.56
C LEU A 74 3.73 14.43 5.03
N ARG A 75 4.54 15.01 4.12
CA ARG A 75 5.66 15.89 4.49
C ARG A 75 5.20 17.12 5.28
N ASN A 76 3.92 17.52 5.13
CA ASN A 76 3.34 18.62 5.88
C ASN A 76 2.75 18.10 7.21
N GLU A 77 3.32 18.52 8.32
CA GLU A 77 2.90 18.10 9.67
C GLU A 77 1.44 18.43 9.96
N ASN A 78 0.98 19.62 9.56
CA ASN A 78 -0.40 20.02 9.79
C ASN A 78 -1.39 19.11 9.05
N TYR A 79 -1.00 18.62 7.86
CA TYR A 79 -1.81 17.66 7.12
C TYR A 79 -1.88 16.33 7.85
N VAL A 80 -0.74 15.81 8.35
CA VAL A 80 -0.69 14.55 9.12
C VAL A 80 -1.49 14.66 10.41
N LYS A 81 -1.40 15.79 11.12
CA LYS A 81 -2.20 16.05 12.32
C LYS A 81 -3.69 15.98 12.01
N LYS A 82 -4.16 16.69 10.98
CA LYS A 82 -5.56 16.63 10.54
C LYS A 82 -5.98 15.20 10.13
N LEU A 83 -5.10 14.47 9.47
CA LEU A 83 -5.35 13.09 9.08
C LEU A 83 -5.54 12.18 10.32
N LYS A 84 -4.72 12.37 11.34
CA LYS A 84 -4.86 11.67 12.62
C LYS A 84 -6.18 12.04 13.33
N GLU A 85 -6.49 13.32 13.38
CA GLU A 85 -7.72 13.85 13.99
C GLU A 85 -8.99 13.35 13.28
N SER A 86 -8.94 13.19 11.95
CA SER A 86 -10.06 12.61 11.18
C SER A 86 -10.30 11.13 11.50
N GLY A 87 -9.30 10.42 12.03
CA GLY A 87 -9.44 9.03 12.47
C GLY A 87 -8.52 8.02 11.81
N ILE A 88 -7.58 8.46 10.98
CA ILE A 88 -6.55 7.55 10.44
C ILE A 88 -5.54 7.22 11.53
N ASN A 89 -5.47 5.93 11.89
CA ASN A 89 -4.50 5.41 12.84
C ASN A 89 -3.44 4.52 12.17
N MET A 90 -3.67 4.11 10.94
CA MET A 90 -2.80 3.27 10.14
C MET A 90 -2.86 3.69 8.68
N LEU A 91 -1.74 3.62 7.99
CA LEU A 91 -1.68 3.85 6.55
C LEU A 91 -0.61 2.98 5.88
N GLY A 92 -0.78 2.76 4.58
CA GLY A 92 0.26 2.22 3.71
C GLY A 92 1.01 3.37 3.04
N LEU A 93 2.34 3.39 3.17
CA LEU A 93 3.22 4.38 2.58
C LEU A 93 4.08 3.72 1.50
N SER A 94 4.00 4.19 0.25
CA SER A 94 4.84 3.67 -0.84
C SER A 94 6.22 4.29 -0.80
N MET A 95 7.27 3.45 -0.67
CA MET A 95 8.67 3.87 -0.53
C MET A 95 9.61 3.05 -1.41
N ASN A 96 9.33 3.00 -2.72
CA ASN A 96 10.04 2.14 -3.67
C ASN A 96 11.53 2.46 -3.83
N GLY A 97 11.93 3.70 -3.68
CA GLY A 97 13.32 4.16 -3.80
C GLY A 97 14.09 4.18 -2.47
N GLY A 98 13.46 3.78 -1.34
CA GLY A 98 14.14 3.83 -0.04
C GLY A 98 14.60 5.25 0.32
N LEU A 99 15.93 5.42 0.42
CA LEU A 99 16.59 6.70 0.73
C LEU A 99 17.21 7.37 -0.51
N ASP A 100 17.01 6.80 -1.71
CA ASP A 100 17.71 7.13 -2.94
C ASP A 100 16.80 7.85 -3.95
N ASP A 101 17.20 9.06 -4.36
CA ASP A 101 16.46 9.87 -5.31
C ASP A 101 16.51 9.34 -6.73
N ASP A 102 17.58 8.64 -7.14
CA ASP A 102 17.69 8.08 -8.49
C ASP A 102 16.77 6.87 -8.65
N LEU A 103 16.62 6.06 -7.61
CA LEU A 103 15.62 5.00 -7.57
C LEU A 103 14.19 5.56 -7.60
N TYR A 104 13.92 6.66 -6.92
CA TYR A 104 12.61 7.33 -7.07
C TYR A 104 12.42 7.93 -8.45
N GLN A 105 13.47 8.45 -9.07
CA GLN A 105 13.39 8.93 -10.46
C GLN A 105 13.03 7.78 -11.41
N LEU A 106 13.64 6.60 -11.21
CA LEU A 106 13.37 5.40 -12.00
C LEU A 106 11.93 4.89 -11.82
N MET A 107 11.48 4.73 -10.58
CA MET A 107 10.24 4.02 -10.25
C MET A 107 9.03 4.95 -10.15
N ASP A 108 9.19 6.13 -9.61
CA ASP A 108 8.13 7.06 -9.25
C ASP A 108 8.13 8.34 -10.12
N ASN A 109 9.08 8.44 -11.07
CA ASN A 109 9.25 9.57 -12.00
C ASN A 109 9.46 10.91 -11.27
N GLY A 110 10.39 10.95 -10.34
CA GLY A 110 10.80 12.19 -9.65
C GLY A 110 11.66 11.92 -8.43
N LYS A 111 12.38 12.92 -7.97
CA LYS A 111 13.27 12.86 -6.81
C LYS A 111 12.50 13.16 -5.54
N TYR A 112 12.15 12.12 -4.78
CA TYR A 112 11.22 12.20 -3.65
C TYR A 112 11.77 11.67 -2.33
N ALA A 113 13.04 11.25 -2.24
CA ALA A 113 13.61 10.62 -1.07
C ALA A 113 13.39 11.47 0.20
N LYS A 114 13.84 12.73 0.18
CA LYS A 114 13.69 13.65 1.32
C LYS A 114 12.22 13.83 1.74
N GLN A 115 11.31 14.02 0.78
CA GLN A 115 9.89 14.24 1.09
C GLN A 115 9.24 12.99 1.70
N LYS A 116 9.57 11.80 1.19
CA LYS A 116 9.01 10.54 1.67
C LYS A 116 9.61 10.16 3.03
N MET A 117 10.89 10.44 3.27
CA MET A 117 11.50 10.28 4.57
C MET A 117 10.84 11.14 5.63
N LEU A 118 10.59 12.42 5.32
CA LEU A 118 9.86 13.33 6.21
C LEU A 118 8.41 12.87 6.42
N ALA A 119 7.75 12.34 5.40
CA ALA A 119 6.41 11.77 5.52
C ALA A 119 6.39 10.56 6.47
N LEU A 120 7.37 9.66 6.36
CA LEU A 120 7.52 8.52 7.25
C LEU A 120 7.75 8.97 8.70
N GLU A 121 8.67 9.92 8.91
CA GLU A 121 8.96 10.48 10.23
C GLU A 121 7.70 11.12 10.85
N ASN A 122 6.94 11.90 10.08
CA ASN A 122 5.70 12.50 10.55
C ASN A 122 4.65 11.45 10.96
N CYS A 123 4.58 10.31 10.27
CA CYS A 123 3.71 9.21 10.71
C CYS A 123 4.07 8.72 12.12
N PHE A 124 5.35 8.50 12.40
CA PHE A 124 5.80 8.10 13.75
C PHE A 124 5.54 9.20 14.78
N LYS A 125 5.88 10.44 14.46
CA LYS A 125 5.69 11.62 15.32
C LYS A 125 4.22 11.77 15.77
N TYR A 126 3.28 11.62 14.84
CA TYR A 126 1.84 11.78 15.10
C TYR A 126 1.12 10.47 15.43
N LYS A 127 1.87 9.40 15.71
CA LYS A 127 1.31 8.10 16.13
C LYS A 127 0.30 7.52 15.12
N ILE A 128 0.59 7.67 13.83
CA ILE A 128 -0.05 6.92 12.75
C ILE A 128 0.85 5.74 12.41
N LEU A 129 0.35 4.51 12.52
CA LEU A 129 1.11 3.30 12.22
C LEU A 129 1.42 3.21 10.71
N PRO A 130 2.69 3.35 10.28
CA PRO A 130 3.03 3.19 8.88
C PRO A 130 3.25 1.71 8.55
N HIS A 131 2.58 1.23 7.50
CA HIS A 131 2.99 0.04 6.77
C HIS A 131 3.73 0.49 5.51
N VAL A 132 5.03 0.25 5.47
CA VAL A 132 5.88 0.68 4.35
C VAL A 132 5.76 -0.33 3.21
N ASN A 133 5.45 0.12 2.00
CA ASN A 133 5.30 -0.73 0.82
C ASN A 133 6.45 -0.47 -0.14
N VAL A 134 7.12 -1.53 -0.56
CA VAL A 134 8.25 -1.52 -1.50
C VAL A 134 7.96 -2.53 -2.60
N ILE A 135 8.03 -2.12 -3.85
CA ILE A 135 8.08 -3.01 -5.00
C ILE A 135 9.53 -3.39 -5.18
N VAL A 136 9.83 -4.69 -5.19
CA VAL A 136 11.20 -5.21 -5.27
C VAL A 136 11.57 -5.43 -6.74
N ILE A 137 12.63 -4.77 -7.16
CA ILE A 137 13.25 -4.91 -8.48
C ILE A 137 14.77 -5.05 -8.32
N PRO A 138 15.51 -5.55 -9.32
CA PRO A 138 16.95 -5.71 -9.21
C PRO A 138 17.67 -4.45 -8.75
N GLU A 139 17.25 -3.31 -9.26
CA GLU A 139 17.88 -2.01 -9.05
C GLU A 139 17.75 -1.51 -7.62
N ASN A 140 16.67 -1.86 -6.89
CA ASN A 140 16.44 -1.34 -5.54
C ASN A 140 16.74 -2.33 -4.40
N VAL A 141 17.16 -3.55 -4.70
CA VAL A 141 17.45 -4.57 -3.67
C VAL A 141 18.40 -4.03 -2.59
N LYS A 142 19.49 -3.36 -3.00
CA LYS A 142 20.48 -2.80 -2.08
C LYS A 142 19.98 -1.61 -1.24
N ALA A 143 18.90 -0.96 -1.65
CA ALA A 143 18.29 0.14 -0.92
C ALA A 143 17.32 -0.33 0.19
N ILE A 144 16.99 -1.63 0.23
CA ILE A 144 16.01 -2.19 1.17
C ILE A 144 16.56 -2.17 2.61
N ALA A 145 17.76 -2.67 2.84
CA ALA A 145 18.34 -2.72 4.18
C ALA A 145 18.52 -1.32 4.80
N PRO A 146 19.08 -0.31 4.11
CA PRO A 146 19.10 1.07 4.60
C PRO A 146 17.72 1.62 4.98
N LEU A 147 16.69 1.35 4.17
CA LEU A 147 15.32 1.77 4.49
C LEU A 147 14.79 1.09 5.75
N VAL A 148 14.97 -0.23 5.89
CA VAL A 148 14.55 -1.01 7.07
C VAL A 148 15.22 -0.50 8.34
N ASN A 149 16.53 -0.23 8.28
CA ASN A 149 17.29 0.34 9.40
C ASN A 149 16.78 1.73 9.79
N HIS A 150 16.42 2.55 8.80
CA HIS A 150 15.85 3.86 9.08
C HIS A 150 14.45 3.79 9.70
N ILE A 151 13.61 2.84 9.28
CA ILE A 151 12.31 2.58 9.91
C ILE A 151 12.51 2.20 11.38
N GLU A 152 13.48 1.33 11.67
CA GLU A 152 13.79 0.93 13.05
C GLU A 152 14.28 2.11 13.89
N TYR A 153 15.19 2.91 13.36
CA TYR A 153 15.64 4.14 14.02
C TYR A 153 14.45 5.05 14.39
N LEU A 154 13.52 5.28 13.47
CA LEU A 154 12.33 6.10 13.75
C LEU A 154 11.40 5.45 14.78
N ARG A 155 11.24 4.12 14.72
CA ARG A 155 10.45 3.34 15.68
C ARG A 155 10.99 3.51 17.11
N GLU A 156 12.30 3.52 17.28
CA GLU A 156 12.95 3.79 18.56
C GLU A 156 12.82 5.25 18.97
N LYS A 157 13.21 6.18 18.10
CA LYS A 157 13.17 7.63 18.34
C LYS A 157 11.81 8.10 18.84
N TYR A 158 10.72 7.55 18.29
CA TYR A 158 9.36 7.96 18.64
C TYR A 158 8.64 7.00 19.60
N SER A 159 9.36 6.09 20.24
CA SER A 159 8.82 5.11 21.21
C SER A 159 7.64 4.32 20.65
N PHE A 160 7.83 3.77 19.44
CA PHE A 160 6.79 3.09 18.69
C PHE A 160 6.91 1.54 18.75
N LYS A 161 7.79 0.99 19.61
CA LYS A 161 8.07 -0.46 19.71
C LYS A 161 6.86 -1.33 20.02
N LYS A 162 5.84 -0.78 20.68
CA LYS A 162 4.59 -1.51 21.00
C LYS A 162 3.69 -1.76 19.80
N TYR A 163 3.95 -1.12 18.66
CA TYR A 163 3.10 -1.20 17.49
C TYR A 163 3.73 -2.09 16.42
N PRO A 164 2.92 -2.91 15.73
CA PRO A 164 3.41 -3.86 14.71
C PRO A 164 3.72 -3.15 13.39
N VAL A 165 4.79 -2.37 13.36
CA VAL A 165 5.24 -1.74 12.10
C VAL A 165 5.64 -2.83 11.11
N MET A 166 5.12 -2.75 9.90
CA MET A 166 5.31 -3.76 8.87
C MET A 166 5.92 -3.17 7.61
N VAL A 167 6.90 -3.85 7.06
CA VAL A 167 7.41 -3.59 5.71
C VAL A 167 6.82 -4.63 4.76
N ARG A 168 6.20 -4.16 3.69
CA ARG A 168 5.53 -5.01 2.70
C ARG A 168 6.28 -4.96 1.38
N PHE A 169 6.84 -6.07 1.01
CA PHE A 169 7.56 -6.28 -0.23
C PHE A 169 6.62 -6.89 -1.26
N LYS A 170 6.69 -6.43 -2.49
CA LYS A 170 5.82 -6.89 -3.57
C LYS A 170 6.63 -7.10 -4.82
N SER A 171 6.27 -8.11 -5.59
CA SER A 171 6.76 -8.24 -6.96
C SER A 171 6.18 -7.13 -7.85
N VAL A 172 6.75 -6.96 -9.03
CA VAL A 172 6.17 -6.10 -10.07
C VAL A 172 4.88 -6.75 -10.57
N GLY A 173 3.75 -6.10 -10.36
CA GLY A 173 2.47 -6.57 -10.89
C GLY A 173 2.37 -6.36 -12.40
N GLN A 174 1.81 -7.33 -13.10
CA GLN A 174 1.61 -7.27 -14.56
C GLN A 174 0.28 -6.62 -14.95
N VAL A 175 -0.17 -5.64 -14.18
CA VAL A 175 -1.43 -4.94 -14.34
C VAL A 175 -1.17 -3.44 -14.54
N GLY A 176 -1.85 -2.84 -15.50
CA GLY A 176 -1.70 -1.42 -15.85
C GLY A 176 -0.33 -1.11 -16.47
N ASN A 177 0.28 0.02 -16.10
CA ASN A 177 1.66 0.32 -16.49
C ASN A 177 2.60 -0.44 -15.56
N TYR A 178 3.35 -1.36 -16.09
CA TYR A 178 4.38 -2.08 -15.34
C TYR A 178 5.75 -1.86 -15.96
N MET A 179 6.76 -1.86 -15.10
CA MET A 179 8.15 -1.73 -15.52
C MET A 179 8.57 -2.99 -16.29
N LYS A 180 9.23 -2.79 -17.43
CA LYS A 180 9.90 -3.89 -18.17
C LYS A 180 11.21 -4.25 -17.46
N THR A 181 11.09 -4.81 -16.26
CA THR A 181 12.21 -5.25 -15.45
C THR A 181 11.99 -6.70 -15.03
N LYS A 182 13.03 -7.35 -14.52
CA LYS A 182 12.87 -8.68 -13.93
C LYS A 182 11.91 -8.58 -12.75
N THR A 183 10.87 -9.38 -12.76
CA THR A 183 10.03 -9.63 -11.59
C THR A 183 10.57 -10.84 -10.82
N TYR A 184 10.32 -10.87 -9.53
CA TYR A 184 10.74 -11.95 -8.64
C TYR A 184 9.52 -12.74 -8.16
N SER A 185 9.62 -14.06 -8.20
CA SER A 185 8.67 -14.95 -7.55
C SER A 185 8.72 -14.81 -6.02
N LEU A 186 7.71 -15.36 -5.33
CA LEU A 186 7.67 -15.37 -3.87
C LEU A 186 8.95 -15.95 -3.25
N HIS A 187 9.43 -17.08 -3.77
CA HIS A 187 10.63 -17.76 -3.26
C HIS A 187 11.91 -16.96 -3.55
N GLU A 188 12.06 -16.43 -4.77
CA GLU A 188 13.20 -15.54 -5.06
C GLU A 188 13.23 -14.30 -4.17
N MET A 189 12.06 -13.71 -3.85
CA MET A 189 11.99 -12.59 -2.92
C MET A 189 12.36 -12.98 -1.49
N ILE A 190 11.98 -14.19 -1.03
CA ILE A 190 12.40 -14.71 0.27
C ILE A 190 13.92 -14.79 0.33
N ASP A 191 14.56 -15.45 -0.64
CA ASP A 191 16.01 -15.64 -0.69
C ASP A 191 16.78 -14.31 -0.74
N ILE A 192 16.29 -13.37 -1.56
CA ILE A 192 16.89 -12.03 -1.68
C ILE A 192 16.79 -11.28 -0.37
N LEU A 193 15.61 -11.24 0.24
CA LEU A 193 15.38 -10.49 1.47
C LEU A 193 16.06 -11.13 2.67
N ASP A 194 16.12 -12.45 2.74
CA ASP A 194 16.88 -13.17 3.77
C ASP A 194 18.35 -12.74 3.77
N LYS A 195 18.96 -12.74 2.58
CA LYS A 195 20.36 -12.30 2.39
C LYS A 195 20.56 -10.82 2.71
N GLU A 196 19.71 -9.93 2.20
CA GLU A 196 19.91 -8.48 2.33
C GLU A 196 19.59 -7.96 3.73
N LEU A 197 18.70 -8.63 4.48
CA LEU A 197 18.25 -8.22 5.80
C LEU A 197 18.91 -9.01 6.95
N GLY A 198 19.81 -9.95 6.63
CA GLY A 198 20.57 -10.71 7.62
C GLY A 198 19.74 -11.78 8.34
N GLY A 199 18.74 -12.33 7.67
CA GLY A 199 17.88 -13.40 8.12
C GLY A 199 16.42 -13.01 8.30
N LEU A 200 15.54 -13.92 7.86
CA LEU A 200 14.10 -13.81 8.07
C LEU A 200 13.65 -14.90 9.08
N ASN A 201 12.92 -14.49 10.11
CA ASN A 201 12.49 -15.40 11.16
C ASN A 201 10.98 -15.67 11.09
N ASP A 202 10.55 -16.82 11.60
CA ASP A 202 9.14 -17.18 11.72
C ASP A 202 8.36 -17.05 10.39
N ILE A 203 8.97 -17.49 9.27
CA ILE A 203 8.32 -17.42 7.95
C ILE A 203 7.06 -18.27 7.98
N SER A 204 5.92 -17.66 7.64
CA SER A 204 4.62 -18.31 7.60
C SER A 204 3.87 -17.95 6.32
N PHE A 205 3.34 -18.96 5.65
CA PHE A 205 2.45 -18.80 4.50
C PHE A 205 0.97 -18.66 4.91
N LYS A 206 0.71 -18.63 6.23
CA LYS A 206 -0.62 -18.36 6.78
C LYS A 206 -0.76 -16.88 7.12
N VAL A 207 -1.72 -16.22 6.49
CA VAL A 207 -2.06 -14.82 6.75
C VAL A 207 -3.46 -14.77 7.35
N ASN A 208 -3.58 -14.21 8.57
CA ASN A 208 -4.84 -14.18 9.32
C ASN A 208 -5.51 -15.57 9.47
N GLY A 209 -4.70 -16.63 9.60
CA GLY A 209 -5.16 -18.01 9.77
C GLY A 209 -5.50 -18.76 8.47
N TYR A 210 -5.36 -18.13 7.31
CA TYR A 210 -5.60 -18.73 5.99
C TYR A 210 -4.28 -18.93 5.24
N GLU A 211 -4.15 -20.05 4.55
CA GLU A 211 -3.04 -20.29 3.63
C GLU A 211 -3.20 -19.42 2.39
N GLU A 212 -2.13 -18.71 2.02
CA GLU A 212 -2.06 -17.92 0.80
C GLU A 212 -0.88 -18.41 -0.05
N LYS A 213 -1.12 -18.78 -1.31
CA LYS A 213 -0.09 -19.33 -2.22
C LYS A 213 0.96 -18.31 -2.62
N ASN A 214 0.56 -17.03 -2.71
CA ASN A 214 1.39 -15.95 -3.22
C ASN A 214 1.87 -14.97 -2.13
N THR A 215 1.71 -15.33 -0.86
CA THR A 215 2.03 -14.42 0.23
C THR A 215 2.67 -15.16 1.41
N CYS A 216 3.69 -14.56 2.01
CA CYS A 216 4.19 -14.97 3.31
C CYS A 216 4.40 -13.76 4.25
N VAL A 217 4.40 -14.05 5.55
CA VAL A 217 4.74 -13.10 6.61
C VAL A 217 5.94 -13.64 7.40
N PHE A 218 6.72 -12.73 7.97
CA PHE A 218 7.91 -13.08 8.74
C PHE A 218 8.26 -11.99 9.74
N LYS A 219 9.23 -12.26 10.59
CA LYS A 219 9.83 -11.29 11.51
C LYS A 219 11.26 -10.99 11.09
N LEU A 220 11.68 -9.75 11.26
CA LEU A 220 13.07 -9.33 11.15
C LEU A 220 13.76 -9.38 12.52
N ASN A 221 15.09 -9.49 12.52
CA ASN A 221 15.91 -9.54 13.75
C ASN A 221 15.68 -8.35 14.69
N ASN A 222 15.33 -7.18 14.13
CA ASN A 222 15.01 -5.97 14.90
C ASN A 222 13.54 -5.91 15.38
N GLY A 223 12.76 -6.97 15.17
CA GLY A 223 11.35 -7.07 15.61
C GLY A 223 10.36 -6.31 14.75
N LEU A 224 10.75 -5.84 13.56
CA LEU A 224 9.80 -5.39 12.53
C LEU A 224 9.12 -6.61 11.92
N LEU A 225 7.89 -6.41 11.46
CA LEU A 225 7.18 -7.42 10.68
C LEU A 225 7.46 -7.25 9.19
N GLY A 226 7.60 -8.34 8.49
CA GLY A 226 7.70 -8.38 7.04
C GLY A 226 6.51 -9.10 6.42
N LYS A 227 6.14 -8.69 5.23
CA LYS A 227 5.19 -9.40 4.38
C LYS A 227 5.69 -9.35 2.94
N ILE A 228 5.77 -10.49 2.29
CA ILE A 228 5.99 -10.57 0.85
C ILE A 228 4.65 -10.91 0.19
N THR A 229 4.37 -10.27 -0.94
CA THR A 229 3.24 -10.64 -1.81
C THR A 229 3.71 -10.68 -3.24
N ASP A 230 3.58 -11.83 -3.87
CA ASP A 230 3.84 -12.03 -5.27
C ASP A 230 2.58 -11.66 -6.06
N TRP A 231 2.73 -10.71 -6.99
CA TRP A 231 1.69 -10.24 -7.89
C TRP A 231 1.90 -10.73 -9.32
N THR A 232 2.78 -11.70 -9.52
CA THR A 232 2.87 -12.37 -10.83
C THR A 232 1.58 -13.11 -11.09
N LEU A 233 1.11 -13.04 -12.33
CA LEU A 233 -0.06 -13.79 -12.75
C LEU A 233 0.27 -15.28 -12.75
N ASP A 234 -0.62 -16.11 -12.24
CA ASP A 234 -0.58 -17.54 -12.44
C ASP A 234 -1.15 -17.90 -13.83
N ASP A 235 -1.18 -19.20 -14.17
CA ASP A 235 -1.68 -19.68 -15.46
C ASP A 235 -3.15 -19.33 -15.71
N ASP A 236 -3.91 -19.04 -14.64
CA ASP A 236 -5.30 -18.59 -14.70
C ASP A 236 -5.44 -17.05 -14.84
N GLY A 237 -4.32 -16.33 -14.86
CA GLY A 237 -4.24 -14.90 -15.13
C GLY A 237 -4.59 -13.98 -13.97
N ILE A 238 -5.01 -14.48 -12.84
CA ILE A 238 -5.43 -13.69 -11.67
C ILE A 238 -4.67 -14.17 -10.43
N PRO A 239 -3.93 -13.30 -9.72
CA PRO A 239 -3.36 -13.67 -8.44
C PRO A 239 -4.49 -14.13 -7.53
N ASP A 240 -4.44 -15.39 -7.08
CA ASP A 240 -5.40 -15.90 -6.13
C ASP A 240 -5.37 -15.04 -4.87
N SER A 241 -6.31 -14.15 -4.76
CA SER A 241 -6.49 -13.37 -3.56
C SER A 241 -7.27 -14.09 -2.49
N GLY A 242 -7.71 -15.32 -2.79
CA GLY A 242 -8.34 -16.26 -1.87
C GLY A 242 -9.46 -15.71 -0.98
N SER A 243 -9.70 -14.43 -1.01
CA SER A 243 -10.49 -13.75 -0.01
C SER A 243 -11.79 -13.23 -0.61
N LYS A 244 -12.83 -14.07 -0.58
CA LYS A 244 -14.24 -13.65 -0.69
C LYS A 244 -14.64 -12.54 0.31
N ARG A 245 -13.68 -12.10 1.17
CA ARG A 245 -13.85 -11.07 2.20
C ARG A 245 -13.36 -9.69 1.76
N ARG A 246 -12.87 -9.52 0.54
CA ARG A 246 -12.42 -8.25 0.00
C ARG A 246 -13.39 -7.79 -1.07
N GLY A 247 -13.77 -6.52 -1.00
CA GLY A 247 -14.58 -5.87 -2.02
C GLY A 247 -14.01 -4.50 -2.35
N ILE A 248 -14.45 -3.94 -3.44
CA ILE A 248 -14.19 -2.56 -3.82
C ILE A 248 -15.51 -1.79 -3.88
N LEU A 249 -15.52 -0.58 -3.33
CA LEU A 249 -16.60 0.35 -3.58
C LEU A 249 -16.31 1.08 -4.88
N THR A 250 -17.14 0.82 -5.89
CA THR A 250 -16.98 1.37 -7.24
C THR A 250 -17.41 2.84 -7.31
N ASP A 251 -17.14 3.49 -8.44
CA ASP A 251 -17.62 4.83 -8.77
C ASP A 251 -19.16 4.92 -8.83
N LYS A 252 -19.85 3.79 -9.01
CA LYS A 252 -21.32 3.67 -8.95
C LYS A 252 -21.85 3.41 -7.52
N TYR A 253 -21.00 3.47 -6.50
CA TYR A 253 -21.32 3.20 -5.09
C TYR A 253 -21.89 1.80 -4.85
N LYS A 254 -21.48 0.83 -5.66
CA LYS A 254 -21.74 -0.60 -5.46
C LYS A 254 -20.51 -1.27 -4.87
N ILE A 255 -20.73 -2.25 -3.99
CA ILE A 255 -19.65 -3.10 -3.48
C ILE A 255 -19.56 -4.30 -4.41
N GLU A 256 -18.42 -4.45 -5.06
CA GLU A 256 -18.11 -5.53 -6.00
C GLU A 256 -16.87 -6.29 -5.52
N PRO A 257 -16.68 -7.57 -5.91
CA PRO A 257 -15.45 -8.29 -5.62
C PRO A 257 -14.23 -7.57 -6.19
N PHE A 258 -13.16 -7.49 -5.42
CA PHE A 258 -12.00 -6.65 -5.74
C PHE A 258 -11.34 -7.01 -7.08
N PHE A 259 -11.23 -8.31 -7.38
CA PHE A 259 -10.53 -8.79 -8.58
C PHE A 259 -11.40 -8.77 -9.83
N GLU A 260 -12.68 -9.09 -9.73
CA GLU A 260 -13.61 -9.02 -10.87
C GLU A 260 -13.72 -7.60 -11.41
N TYR A 261 -13.60 -6.60 -10.55
CA TYR A 261 -13.60 -5.20 -10.99
C TYR A 261 -12.37 -4.87 -11.86
N TYR A 262 -11.18 -5.35 -11.47
CA TYR A 262 -9.96 -5.08 -12.23
C TYR A 262 -9.83 -5.94 -13.48
N SER A 263 -10.26 -7.20 -13.47
CA SER A 263 -10.28 -8.05 -14.66
C SER A 263 -11.25 -7.54 -15.73
N ASN A 264 -12.42 -7.08 -15.35
CA ASN A 264 -13.39 -6.48 -16.29
C ASN A 264 -12.90 -5.15 -16.89
N ILE A 265 -12.03 -4.43 -16.20
CA ILE A 265 -11.40 -3.22 -16.75
C ILE A 265 -10.34 -3.60 -17.80
N GLU A 266 -9.58 -4.67 -17.59
CA GLU A 266 -8.60 -5.14 -18.56
C GLU A 266 -9.24 -5.61 -19.86
N GLU A 267 -10.34 -6.34 -19.82
CA GLU A 267 -11.08 -6.72 -21.03
C GLU A 267 -11.55 -5.51 -21.85
N THR A 268 -11.80 -4.38 -21.19
CA THR A 268 -12.22 -3.14 -21.89
C THR A 268 -11.02 -2.35 -22.44
N LEU A 269 -9.81 -2.56 -21.90
CA LEU A 269 -8.60 -1.86 -22.33
C LEU A 269 -7.82 -2.59 -23.43
N TRP A 270 -8.06 -3.91 -23.64
CA TRP A 270 -7.40 -4.72 -24.66
C TRP A 270 -8.26 -4.94 -25.92
N LYS A 271 -9.44 -4.38 -25.99
CA LYS A 271 -10.29 -4.30 -27.19
C LYS A 271 -10.26 -2.90 -27.78
#